data_6854a6bc6d08cebdaf8f07a0d5b4efcc
#
_entry.id   6854a6bc6d08cebdaf8f07a0d5b4efcc
#
_cell.length_a   1.000
_cell.length_b   1.000
_cell.length_c   1.000
_cell.angle_alpha   90.00
_cell.angle_beta   90.00
_cell.angle_gamma   90.00
#
_symmetry.space_group_name_H-M   'P 1'
#
loop_
_entity.id
_entity.type
_entity.pdbx_description
1 polymer ?
#
loop_
_entity_poly.entity_id
_entity_poly.type
_entity_poly.pdbx_seq_one_letter_code
_entity_poly.pdbx_strand_id
1 'polypeptide(L)'
;MATRVLHSPSIDPRYACFRLEIRESRIHRRGVYALEPIPAHRKVIEYAGERLNRVQAKRRDRGSVTYLFSIDDYWTLDGAVGGSGAEIINHSCDPNLRACVFKGHILYIARRPIRRGEELTVDYRFPHTVERIPCRCQSATCRGTINLKRG
;
A
#
# COMPACT_ATOMS: atom_id res chain seq x y z
N MET A 1 0.84 10.94 -29.71
CA MET A 1 -0.05 10.38 -28.66
C MET A 1 0.80 9.64 -27.65
N ALA A 2 0.80 10.07 -26.42
CA ALA A 2 1.42 9.31 -25.36
C ALA A 2 0.62 8.03 -25.14
N THR A 3 1.19 6.89 -25.45
CA THR A 3 0.60 5.59 -25.13
C THR A 3 0.48 5.51 -23.62
N ARG A 4 -0.74 5.51 -23.11
CA ARG A 4 -1.01 5.31 -21.69
C ARG A 4 -0.55 3.90 -21.37
N VAL A 5 0.64 3.77 -20.81
CA VAL A 5 1.11 2.48 -20.32
C VAL A 5 0.17 2.12 -19.17
N LEU A 6 -0.70 1.14 -19.41
CA LEU A 6 -1.56 0.60 -18.38
C LEU A 6 -0.66 0.01 -17.31
N HIS A 7 -0.85 0.46 -16.07
CA HIS A 7 -0.12 -0.11 -14.92
C HIS A 7 -0.44 -1.61 -14.84
N SER A 8 0.57 -2.44 -15.07
CA SER A 8 0.48 -3.89 -14.96
C SER A 8 1.30 -4.33 -13.74
N PRO A 9 0.70 -4.37 -12.55
CA PRO A 9 1.43 -4.63 -11.33
C PRO A 9 1.93 -6.06 -11.24
N SER A 10 3.13 -6.21 -10.71
CA SER A 10 3.73 -7.51 -10.39
C SER A 10 4.57 -7.39 -9.13
N ILE A 11 4.77 -8.51 -8.45
CA ILE A 11 5.70 -8.56 -7.31
C ILE A 11 7.12 -8.56 -7.84
N ASP A 12 7.90 -7.56 -7.43
CA ASP A 12 9.31 -7.49 -7.77
C ASP A 12 10.13 -8.18 -6.66
N PRO A 13 10.78 -9.31 -6.95
CA PRO A 13 11.51 -10.08 -5.94
C PRO A 13 12.70 -9.33 -5.34
N ARG A 14 13.17 -8.27 -5.96
CA ARG A 14 14.23 -7.41 -5.38
C ARG A 14 13.77 -6.68 -4.11
N TYR A 15 12.47 -6.44 -3.99
CA TYR A 15 11.87 -5.69 -2.89
C TYR A 15 11.09 -6.55 -1.91
N ALA A 16 10.75 -7.79 -2.28
CA ALA A 16 9.98 -8.72 -1.46
C ALA A 16 10.92 -9.66 -0.70
N CYS A 17 10.66 -9.84 0.61
CA CYS A 17 11.42 -10.74 1.48
C CYS A 17 10.77 -12.13 1.59
N PHE A 18 9.53 -12.27 1.12
CA PHE A 18 8.75 -13.50 1.14
C PHE A 18 8.08 -13.71 -0.21
N ARG A 19 7.62 -14.94 -0.46
CA ARG A 19 6.84 -15.25 -1.66
C ARG A 19 5.44 -14.67 -1.52
N LEU A 20 5.07 -13.82 -2.46
CA LEU A 20 3.81 -13.10 -2.50
C LEU A 20 3.15 -13.26 -3.87
N GLU A 21 1.84 -13.09 -3.92
CA GLU A 21 1.04 -13.19 -5.13
C GLU A 21 0.02 -12.07 -5.22
N ILE A 22 -0.15 -11.50 -6.42
CA ILE A 22 -1.24 -10.57 -6.71
C ILE A 22 -2.40 -11.38 -7.30
N ARG A 23 -3.59 -11.25 -6.70
CA ARG A 23 -4.81 -11.88 -7.19
C ARG A 23 -6.05 -11.07 -6.80
N GLU A 24 -7.22 -11.48 -7.27
CA GLU A 24 -8.48 -10.83 -6.91
C GLU A 24 -8.67 -10.74 -5.39
N SER A 25 -9.20 -9.61 -4.94
CA SER A 25 -9.44 -9.32 -3.53
C SER A 25 -10.91 -9.04 -3.26
N ARG A 26 -11.39 -9.48 -2.09
CA ARG A 26 -12.73 -9.13 -1.59
C ARG A 26 -12.80 -7.70 -1.06
N ILE A 27 -11.66 -7.10 -0.74
CA ILE A 27 -11.59 -5.71 -0.22
C ILE A 27 -11.75 -4.74 -1.38
N HIS A 28 -10.89 -4.84 -2.38
CA HIS A 28 -10.91 -3.96 -3.54
C HIS A 28 -10.11 -4.57 -4.69
N ARG A 29 -10.72 -4.72 -5.86
CA ARG A 29 -10.13 -5.18 -7.13
C ARG A 29 -9.13 -6.34 -6.96
N ARG A 30 -7.86 -6.03 -6.78
CA ARG A 30 -6.77 -6.98 -6.54
C ARG A 30 -6.07 -6.67 -5.24
N GLY A 31 -5.47 -7.68 -4.66
CA GLY A 31 -4.68 -7.57 -3.46
C GLY A 31 -3.44 -8.43 -3.53
N VAL A 32 -2.60 -8.34 -2.51
CA VAL A 32 -1.38 -9.12 -2.37
C VAL A 32 -1.59 -10.16 -1.27
N TYR A 33 -1.23 -11.40 -1.55
CA TYR A 33 -1.43 -12.54 -0.66
C TYR A 33 -0.11 -13.21 -0.33
N ALA A 34 0.02 -13.65 0.91
CA ALA A 34 1.18 -14.45 1.33
C ALA A 34 1.11 -15.86 0.75
N LEU A 35 2.19 -16.33 0.13
CA LEU A 35 2.33 -17.70 -0.37
C LEU A 35 3.06 -18.61 0.62
N GLU A 36 3.52 -18.07 1.73
CA GLU A 36 4.21 -18.77 2.82
C GLU A 36 3.94 -18.05 4.13
N PRO A 37 4.13 -18.71 5.29
CA PRO A 37 3.99 -18.05 6.58
C PRO A 37 5.02 -16.94 6.74
N ILE A 38 4.59 -15.81 7.32
CA ILE A 38 5.44 -14.66 7.59
C ILE A 38 5.45 -14.42 9.10
N PRO A 39 6.61 -14.50 9.77
CA PRO A 39 6.70 -14.22 11.19
C PRO A 39 6.43 -12.75 11.52
N ALA A 40 5.92 -12.50 12.73
CA ALA A 40 5.74 -11.13 13.22
C ALA A 40 7.07 -10.35 13.20
N HIS A 41 6.96 -9.04 13.01
CA HIS A 41 8.06 -8.08 13.06
C HIS A 41 9.11 -8.21 11.96
N ARG A 42 8.86 -9.04 10.96
CA ARG A 42 9.74 -9.16 9.78
C ARG A 42 9.35 -8.14 8.72
N LYS A 43 10.36 -7.61 8.05
CA LYS A 43 10.16 -6.85 6.81
C LYS A 43 9.58 -7.79 5.76
N VAL A 44 8.47 -7.37 5.13
CA VAL A 44 7.76 -8.18 4.14
C VAL A 44 8.07 -7.71 2.72
N ILE A 45 7.92 -6.43 2.48
CA ILE A 45 8.14 -5.82 1.16
C ILE A 45 8.44 -4.33 1.33
N GLU A 46 9.22 -3.77 0.42
CA GLU A 46 9.44 -2.33 0.33
C GLU A 46 8.46 -1.73 -0.67
N TYR A 47 7.86 -0.59 -0.32
CA TYR A 47 7.07 0.20 -1.26
C TYR A 47 8.03 0.99 -2.16
N ALA A 48 8.14 0.58 -3.41
CA ALA A 48 9.00 1.22 -4.40
C ALA A 48 8.19 1.99 -5.43
N GLY A 49 8.82 2.93 -6.09
CA GLY A 49 8.23 3.72 -7.15
C GLY A 49 9.10 4.90 -7.56
N GLU A 50 8.61 5.66 -8.52
CA GLU A 50 9.28 6.89 -8.94
C GLU A 50 9.27 7.92 -7.81
N ARG A 51 10.43 8.50 -7.51
CA ARG A 51 10.55 9.54 -6.49
C ARG A 51 10.16 10.89 -7.06
N LEU A 52 9.18 11.52 -6.45
CA LEU A 52 8.63 12.81 -6.85
C LEU A 52 8.87 13.85 -5.77
N ASN A 53 9.19 15.09 -6.19
CA ASN A 53 9.16 16.25 -5.30
C ASN A 53 7.71 16.75 -5.11
N ARG A 54 7.50 17.77 -4.27
CA ARG A 54 6.16 18.33 -3.98
C ARG A 54 5.39 18.75 -5.23
N VAL A 55 6.07 19.42 -6.15
CA VAL A 55 5.42 19.94 -7.37
C VAL A 55 5.00 18.79 -8.28
N GLN A 56 5.90 17.82 -8.48
CA GLN A 56 5.63 16.63 -9.29
C GLN A 56 4.51 15.79 -8.69
N ALA A 57 4.52 15.58 -7.37
CA ALA A 57 3.49 14.81 -6.67
C ALA A 57 2.11 15.47 -6.83
N LYS A 58 2.03 16.78 -6.66
CA LYS A 58 0.78 17.53 -6.84
C LYS A 58 0.23 17.41 -8.27
N ARG A 59 1.10 17.45 -9.28
CA ARG A 59 0.70 17.28 -10.69
C ARG A 59 0.25 15.85 -11.01
N ARG A 60 0.80 14.87 -10.29
CA ARG A 60 0.52 13.45 -10.48
C ARG A 60 -0.75 13.01 -9.75
N ASP A 61 -1.17 13.73 -8.73
CA ASP A 61 -2.39 13.42 -7.97
C ASP A 61 -3.62 13.74 -8.85
N ARG A 62 -4.31 12.70 -9.27
CA ARG A 62 -5.45 12.77 -10.19
C ARG A 62 -6.74 12.19 -9.61
N GLY A 63 -6.95 12.34 -8.31
CA GLY A 63 -8.20 11.92 -7.65
C GLY A 63 -8.12 10.59 -6.92
N SER A 64 -9.21 9.81 -6.93
CA SER A 64 -9.42 8.67 -6.04
C SER A 64 -8.52 7.45 -6.29
N VAL A 65 -7.90 7.35 -7.46
CA VAL A 65 -6.97 6.24 -7.78
C VAL A 65 -5.56 6.79 -7.81
N THR A 66 -4.87 6.68 -6.69
CA THR A 66 -3.49 7.12 -6.58
C THR A 66 -2.65 6.04 -5.91
N TYR A 67 -1.41 5.90 -6.37
CA TYR A 67 -0.39 5.05 -5.77
C TYR A 67 0.71 5.89 -5.14
N LEU A 68 0.38 7.11 -4.75
CA LEU A 68 1.31 8.04 -4.13
C LEU A 68 1.46 7.74 -2.65
N PHE A 69 2.70 7.65 -2.19
CA PHE A 69 3.02 7.44 -0.78
C PHE A 69 4.10 8.44 -0.35
N SER A 70 3.76 9.32 0.59
CA SER A 70 4.70 10.32 1.09
C SER A 70 5.77 9.71 1.98
N ILE A 71 7.04 9.96 1.67
CA ILE A 71 8.18 9.57 2.51
C ILE A 71 8.33 10.58 3.65
N ASP A 72 8.27 11.86 3.31
CA ASP A 72 8.40 12.99 4.22
C ASP A 72 7.65 14.21 3.64
N ASP A 73 7.88 15.40 4.19
CA ASP A 73 7.24 16.62 3.72
C ASP A 73 7.66 17.05 2.31
N TYR A 74 8.73 16.49 1.78
CA TYR A 74 9.29 16.87 0.49
C TYR A 74 9.14 15.79 -0.58
N TRP A 75 9.39 14.52 -0.23
CA TRP A 75 9.44 13.41 -1.17
C TRP A 75 8.23 12.49 -1.09
N THR A 76 7.76 12.08 -2.26
CA THR A 76 6.66 11.12 -2.43
C THR A 76 7.10 10.05 -3.45
N LEU A 77 6.70 8.81 -3.22
CA LEU A 77 6.86 7.74 -4.20
C LEU A 77 5.56 7.53 -4.96
N ASP A 78 5.68 7.33 -6.28
CA ASP A 78 4.55 6.90 -7.12
C ASP A 78 4.74 5.44 -7.51
N GLY A 79 3.99 4.57 -6.86
CA GLY A 79 4.03 3.12 -7.11
C GLY A 79 3.50 2.70 -8.47
N ALA A 80 2.82 3.58 -9.20
CA ALA A 80 2.38 3.30 -10.57
C ALA A 80 3.54 3.22 -11.56
N VAL A 81 4.70 3.78 -11.20
CA VAL A 81 5.91 3.80 -12.04
C VAL A 81 7.05 3.11 -11.30
N GLY A 82 7.46 1.95 -11.75
CA GLY A 82 8.53 1.17 -11.12
C GLY A 82 8.14 0.60 -9.76
N GLY A 83 6.86 0.33 -9.53
CA GLY A 83 6.36 -0.23 -8.28
C GLY A 83 6.84 -1.65 -8.03
N SER A 84 6.89 -2.02 -6.74
CA SER A 84 7.31 -3.35 -6.29
C SER A 84 6.18 -4.38 -6.22
N GLY A 85 4.94 -3.94 -6.37
CA GLY A 85 3.73 -4.70 -6.06
C GLY A 85 3.10 -4.27 -4.73
N ALA A 86 3.84 -3.61 -3.85
CA ALA A 86 3.32 -3.11 -2.58
C ALA A 86 2.20 -2.08 -2.75
N GLU A 87 2.18 -1.36 -3.87
CA GLU A 87 1.13 -0.40 -4.22
C GLU A 87 -0.25 -1.03 -4.40
N ILE A 88 -0.31 -2.35 -4.58
CA ILE A 88 -1.56 -3.12 -4.72
C ILE A 88 -2.09 -3.60 -3.37
N ILE A 89 -1.30 -3.52 -2.31
CA ILE A 89 -1.75 -3.89 -0.96
C ILE A 89 -2.92 -3.02 -0.54
N ASN A 90 -4.03 -3.66 -0.17
CA ASN A 90 -5.27 -2.98 0.20
C ASN A 90 -5.23 -2.45 1.63
N HIS A 91 -6.12 -1.50 1.89
CA HIS A 91 -6.34 -0.97 3.23
C HIS A 91 -7.15 -1.92 4.10
N SER A 92 -6.79 -2.00 5.37
CA SER A 92 -7.66 -2.51 6.45
C SER A 92 -7.56 -1.61 7.68
N CYS A 93 -8.68 -1.48 8.39
CA CYS A 93 -8.71 -0.81 9.69
C CYS A 93 -8.09 -1.67 10.81
N ASP A 94 -7.89 -2.95 10.55
CA ASP A 94 -7.14 -3.90 11.40
C ASP A 94 -6.10 -4.63 10.54
N PRO A 95 -5.03 -3.92 10.15
CA PRO A 95 -4.08 -4.44 9.18
C PRO A 95 -3.10 -5.44 9.80
N ASN A 96 -2.54 -6.32 8.95
CA ASN A 96 -1.45 -7.20 9.36
C ASN A 96 -0.06 -6.63 9.07
N LEU A 97 0.01 -5.49 8.37
CA LEU A 97 1.26 -4.77 8.12
C LEU A 97 1.22 -3.37 8.74
N ARG A 98 2.39 -2.83 9.03
CA ARG A 98 2.59 -1.40 9.32
C ARG A 98 3.64 -0.84 8.37
N ALA A 99 3.47 0.41 7.98
CA ALA A 99 4.48 1.12 7.21
C ALA A 99 5.52 1.74 8.14
N CYS A 100 6.78 1.67 7.74
CA CYS A 100 7.90 2.29 8.43
C CYS A 100 8.79 2.99 7.42
N VAL A 101 9.05 4.28 7.64
CA VAL A 101 10.00 5.02 6.81
C VAL A 101 11.37 4.96 7.46
N PHE A 102 12.34 4.45 6.71
CA PHE A 102 13.71 4.29 7.17
C PHE A 102 14.69 4.70 6.08
N LYS A 103 15.48 5.72 6.34
CA LYS A 103 16.51 6.26 5.41
C LYS A 103 15.96 6.51 3.99
N GLY A 104 14.76 7.10 3.90
CA GLY A 104 14.12 7.41 2.62
C GLY A 104 13.45 6.21 1.93
N HIS A 105 13.34 5.07 2.59
CA HIS A 105 12.65 3.87 2.12
C HIS A 105 11.37 3.64 2.91
N ILE A 106 10.33 3.17 2.25
CA ILE A 106 9.07 2.80 2.88
C ILE A 106 9.03 1.29 2.99
N LEU A 107 9.10 0.78 4.22
CA LEU A 107 9.14 -0.64 4.51
C LEU A 107 7.80 -1.08 5.11
N TYR A 108 7.25 -2.18 4.61
CA TYR A 108 6.08 -2.84 5.22
C TYR A 108 6.54 -3.97 6.13
N ILE A 109 6.19 -3.87 7.40
CA ILE A 109 6.60 -4.77 8.47
C ILE A 109 5.39 -5.54 8.99
N ALA A 110 5.50 -6.86 9.17
CA ALA A 110 4.43 -7.67 9.74
C ALA A 110 4.17 -7.27 11.20
N ARG A 111 2.93 -6.94 11.53
CA ARG A 111 2.50 -6.58 12.90
C ARG A 111 2.25 -7.82 13.75
N ARG A 112 1.92 -8.94 13.11
CA ARG A 112 1.62 -10.23 13.70
C ARG A 112 2.05 -11.34 12.75
N PRO A 113 2.06 -12.61 13.19
CA PRO A 113 2.25 -13.71 12.24
C PRO A 113 1.19 -13.69 11.16
N ILE A 114 1.60 -13.87 9.92
CA ILE A 114 0.71 -13.91 8.75
C ILE A 114 0.74 -15.34 8.21
N ARG A 115 -0.44 -15.90 7.99
CA ARG A 115 -0.56 -17.26 7.49
C ARG A 115 -0.46 -17.29 5.97
N ARG A 116 -0.02 -18.41 5.43
CA ARG A 116 -0.13 -18.68 3.99
C ARG A 116 -1.58 -18.48 3.55
N GLY A 117 -1.78 -17.74 2.47
CA GLY A 117 -3.10 -17.46 1.91
C GLY A 117 -3.79 -16.21 2.48
N GLU A 118 -3.26 -15.59 3.54
CA GLU A 118 -3.79 -14.31 4.03
C GLU A 118 -3.51 -13.18 3.05
N GLU A 119 -4.48 -12.29 2.89
CA GLU A 119 -4.26 -11.03 2.20
C GLU A 119 -3.45 -10.07 3.08
N LEU A 120 -2.43 -9.47 2.49
CA LEU A 120 -1.65 -8.42 3.14
C LEU A 120 -2.46 -7.12 3.13
N THR A 121 -2.50 -6.44 4.27
CA THR A 121 -3.22 -5.18 4.43
C THR A 121 -2.41 -4.19 5.25
N VAL A 122 -2.63 -2.92 4.98
CA VAL A 122 -2.01 -1.81 5.70
C VAL A 122 -3.05 -0.72 5.95
N ASP A 123 -2.93 0.04 7.02
CA ASP A 123 -3.77 1.22 7.22
C ASP A 123 -3.19 2.37 6.39
N TYR A 124 -3.94 2.85 5.42
CA TYR A 124 -3.53 3.97 4.57
C TYR A 124 -3.40 5.30 5.33
N ARG A 125 -4.07 5.41 6.49
CA ARG A 125 -4.00 6.58 7.37
C ARG A 125 -4.31 7.90 6.65
N PHE A 126 -5.26 7.90 5.74
CA PHE A 126 -5.69 9.12 5.08
C PHE A 126 -6.24 10.12 6.12
N PRO A 127 -5.85 11.39 6.05
CA PRO A 127 -6.33 12.39 6.99
C PRO A 127 -7.85 12.52 6.96
N HIS A 128 -8.46 12.87 8.09
CA HIS A 128 -9.91 13.17 8.14
C HIS A 128 -10.30 14.40 7.32
N THR A 129 -9.32 15.23 6.94
CA THR A 129 -9.51 16.48 6.19
C THR A 129 -9.65 16.27 4.68
N VAL A 130 -9.28 15.09 4.16
CA VAL A 130 -9.45 14.79 2.74
C VAL A 130 -10.81 14.11 2.49
N GLU A 131 -11.20 14.00 1.22
CA GLU A 131 -12.44 13.35 0.82
C GLU A 131 -12.62 12.00 1.51
N ARG A 132 -13.81 11.77 2.00
CA ARG A 132 -14.16 10.55 2.73
C ARG A 132 -14.30 9.36 1.79
N ILE A 133 -13.51 8.33 2.00
CA ILE A 133 -13.52 7.12 1.19
C ILE A 133 -14.12 5.97 2.02
N PRO A 134 -15.23 5.35 1.56
CA PRO A 134 -15.80 4.20 2.24
C PRO A 134 -14.79 3.05 2.37
N CYS A 135 -14.78 2.40 3.53
CA CYS A 135 -13.92 1.24 3.77
C CYS A 135 -14.72 -0.06 3.60
N ARG A 136 -14.13 -1.04 2.95
CA ARG A 136 -14.69 -2.37 2.73
C ARG A 136 -13.78 -3.48 3.26
N CYS A 137 -12.97 -3.19 4.30
CA CYS A 137 -12.01 -4.15 4.83
C CYS A 137 -12.66 -5.35 5.54
N GLN A 138 -13.94 -5.25 5.89
CA GLN A 138 -14.73 -6.30 6.56
C GLN A 138 -14.20 -6.69 7.96
N SER A 139 -13.32 -5.88 8.54
CA SER A 139 -12.81 -6.12 9.90
C SER A 139 -13.90 -5.82 10.93
N ALA A 140 -13.87 -6.52 12.07
CA ALA A 140 -14.78 -6.28 13.18
C ALA A 140 -14.64 -4.85 13.77
N THR A 141 -13.47 -4.24 13.61
CA THR A 141 -13.14 -2.90 14.08
C THR A 141 -13.11 -1.86 12.95
N CYS A 142 -13.76 -2.16 11.81
CA CYS A 142 -13.80 -1.26 10.68
C CYS A 142 -14.35 0.12 11.05
N ARG A 143 -13.63 1.17 10.68
CA ARG A 143 -14.04 2.56 10.92
C ARG A 143 -15.18 3.03 10.01
N GLY A 144 -15.51 2.25 8.98
CA GLY A 144 -16.47 2.64 7.94
C GLY A 144 -15.85 3.50 6.83
N THR A 145 -14.71 4.11 7.09
CA THR A 145 -13.93 4.88 6.12
C THR A 145 -12.46 4.56 6.21
N ILE A 146 -11.74 4.74 5.09
CA ILE A 146 -10.26 4.62 5.05
C ILE A 146 -9.62 5.74 5.87
N ASN A 147 -10.28 6.89 5.95
CA ASN A 147 -9.80 8.05 6.67
C ASN A 147 -9.72 7.81 8.18
N LEU A 148 -8.74 8.41 8.83
CA LEU A 148 -8.64 8.43 10.28
C LEU A 148 -9.84 9.17 10.87
N LYS A 149 -10.30 8.73 12.03
CA LYS A 149 -11.34 9.45 12.77
C LYS A 149 -10.79 10.79 13.28
N ARG A 150 -11.67 11.77 13.38
CA ARG A 150 -11.37 13.02 14.05
C ARG A 150 -11.12 12.70 15.53
N GLY A 151 -9.93 13.04 15.99
CA GLY A 151 -9.56 12.93 17.40
C GLY A 151 -10.27 13.95 18.27
#